data_e90c58b66ba0f1e27392737b785fd57c
#
_entry.id   e90c58b66ba0f1e27392737b785fd57c
#
_cell.length_a   1.000
_cell.length_b   1.000
_cell.length_c   1.000
_cell.angle_alpha   90.00
_cell.angle_beta   90.00
_cell.angle_gamma   90.00
#
_symmetry.space_group_name_H-M   'P 1'
#
loop_
_entity.id
_entity.type
_entity.pdbx_description
1 polymer ?
#
loop_
_entity_poly.entity_id
_entity_poly.type
_entity_poly.pdbx_seq_one_letter_code
_entity_poly.pdbx_strand_id
1 'polypeptide(L)'
;MAEPWTPERRLAHTRTLLLDAAEDVFAEKGFAPATLDDIARAAGYTKGAIYKHFSTKEDLFLAVSDRYWRGYFDDFAEAVMAAPQVGAQERDAIAERWLRLSRDRGVERAALGHEFTLYLLRNPDARERVAAKRSEVVAALSDFIVEGVTRLGATLLISPQTFAQILIATSDAVVLGSELDDVDLYRPMVDMYVSAVKLP
;
A
#
# COMPACT_ATOMS: atom_id res chain seq x y z
N MET A 1 28.88 -19.72 10.56
CA MET A 1 29.37 -18.54 11.31
C MET A 1 28.30 -17.47 11.24
N ALA A 2 27.86 -16.92 12.38
CA ALA A 2 26.90 -15.81 12.36
C ALA A 2 27.59 -14.57 11.78
N GLU A 3 26.99 -13.96 10.77
CA GLU A 3 27.51 -12.70 10.20
C GLU A 3 27.50 -11.58 11.24
N PRO A 4 28.53 -10.74 11.30
CA PRO A 4 28.62 -9.70 12.32
C PRO A 4 27.53 -8.65 12.16
N TRP A 5 27.01 -8.14 13.27
CA TRP A 5 26.09 -7.02 13.33
C TRP A 5 26.80 -5.72 12.92
N THR A 6 26.67 -5.33 11.64
CA THR A 6 27.18 -4.03 11.18
C THR A 6 26.26 -2.87 11.62
N PRO A 7 26.76 -1.63 11.64
CA PRO A 7 25.92 -0.45 11.91
C PRO A 7 24.70 -0.36 11.00
N GLU A 8 24.85 -0.69 9.71
CA GLU A 8 23.79 -0.67 8.70
C GLU A 8 22.72 -1.72 9.01
N ARG A 9 23.14 -2.94 9.40
CA ARG A 9 22.20 -4.00 9.81
C ARG A 9 21.41 -3.62 11.07
N ARG A 10 22.08 -2.98 12.04
CA ARG A 10 21.39 -2.47 13.23
C ARG A 10 20.38 -1.41 12.87
N LEU A 11 20.72 -0.49 11.98
CA LEU A 11 19.84 0.57 11.52
C LEU A 11 18.61 -0.03 10.80
N ALA A 12 18.82 -0.95 9.87
CA ALA A 12 17.75 -1.63 9.16
C ALA A 12 16.82 -2.41 10.11
N HIS A 13 17.38 -3.17 11.06
CA HIS A 13 16.61 -3.92 12.06
C HIS A 13 15.78 -2.99 12.96
N THR A 14 16.39 -1.90 13.46
CA THR A 14 15.65 -0.92 14.26
C THR A 14 14.51 -0.30 13.45
N ARG A 15 14.74 0.01 12.17
CA ARG A 15 13.71 0.55 11.29
C ARG A 15 12.54 -0.43 11.12
N THR A 16 12.83 -1.72 10.96
CA THR A 16 11.78 -2.76 10.87
C THR A 16 10.93 -2.80 12.14
N LEU A 17 11.56 -2.87 13.32
CA LEU A 17 10.82 -2.91 14.59
C LEU A 17 9.97 -1.65 14.82
N LEU A 18 10.45 -0.48 14.38
CA LEU A 18 9.67 0.76 14.46
C LEU A 18 8.46 0.73 13.51
N LEU A 19 8.59 0.13 12.32
CA LEU A 19 7.48 -0.03 11.39
C LEU A 19 6.44 -1.02 11.90
N ASP A 20 6.88 -2.14 12.51
CA ASP A 20 5.98 -3.14 13.11
C ASP A 20 5.16 -2.51 14.24
N ALA A 21 5.83 -1.83 15.18
CA ALA A 21 5.15 -1.13 16.27
C ALA A 21 4.24 0.02 15.77
N ALA A 22 4.59 0.66 14.67
CA ALA A 22 3.77 1.71 14.07
C ALA A 22 2.46 1.12 13.52
N GLU A 23 2.52 -0.04 12.87
CA GLU A 23 1.31 -0.74 12.40
C GLU A 23 0.36 -1.04 13.56
N ASP A 24 0.87 -1.62 14.66
CA ASP A 24 0.06 -1.95 15.83
C ASP A 24 -0.55 -0.71 16.49
N VAL A 25 0.26 0.35 16.70
CA VAL A 25 -0.21 1.59 17.34
C VAL A 25 -1.21 2.34 16.47
N PHE A 26 -1.01 2.37 15.15
CA PHE A 26 -1.97 2.99 14.24
C PHE A 26 -3.27 2.19 14.15
N ALA A 27 -3.20 0.86 14.15
CA ALA A 27 -4.39 0.00 14.16
C ALA A 27 -5.22 0.20 15.46
N GLU A 28 -4.54 0.29 16.61
CA GLU A 28 -5.21 0.46 17.92
C GLU A 28 -5.80 1.86 18.10
N LYS A 29 -5.03 2.92 17.76
CA LYS A 29 -5.36 4.30 18.11
C LYS A 29 -5.93 5.13 16.95
N GLY A 30 -5.76 4.67 15.71
CA GLY A 30 -5.95 5.50 14.52
C GLY A 30 -4.76 6.43 14.24
N PHE A 31 -4.76 7.08 13.07
CA PHE A 31 -3.65 7.96 12.67
C PHE A 31 -3.56 9.23 13.52
N ALA A 32 -4.69 9.94 13.74
CA ALA A 32 -4.65 11.28 14.35
C ALA A 32 -4.14 11.26 15.79
N PRO A 33 -4.63 10.39 16.71
CA PRO A 33 -4.21 10.39 18.12
C PRO A 33 -2.86 9.69 18.35
N ALA A 34 -2.38 8.81 17.45
CA ALA A 34 -1.09 8.16 17.58
C ALA A 34 0.07 9.18 17.55
N THR A 35 1.11 8.96 18.37
CA THR A 35 2.31 9.80 18.42
C THR A 35 3.57 8.99 18.15
N LEU A 36 4.63 9.65 17.68
CA LEU A 36 5.95 9.01 17.52
C LEU A 36 6.47 8.47 18.86
N ASP A 37 6.15 9.11 19.96
CA ASP A 37 6.54 8.66 21.30
C ASP A 37 5.84 7.36 21.72
N ASP A 38 4.56 7.21 21.37
CA ASP A 38 3.82 5.94 21.59
C ASP A 38 4.46 4.82 20.81
N ILE A 39 4.78 5.06 19.54
CA ILE A 39 5.38 4.06 18.66
C ILE A 39 6.79 3.68 19.12
N ALA A 40 7.61 4.67 19.49
CA ALA A 40 8.95 4.38 20.03
C ALA A 40 8.86 3.50 21.29
N ARG A 41 7.92 3.81 22.19
CA ARG A 41 7.68 3.04 23.42
C ARG A 41 7.21 1.63 23.12
N ALA A 42 6.27 1.45 22.19
CA ALA A 42 5.78 0.14 21.76
C ALA A 42 6.88 -0.71 21.13
N ALA A 43 7.80 -0.10 20.36
CA ALA A 43 8.96 -0.77 19.78
C ALA A 43 10.09 -1.06 20.80
N GLY A 44 9.98 -0.62 22.05
CA GLY A 44 11.06 -0.74 23.05
C GLY A 44 12.23 0.23 22.84
N TYR A 45 12.01 1.33 22.12
CA TYR A 45 13.02 2.33 21.81
C TYR A 45 12.73 3.68 22.47
N THR A 46 13.77 4.53 22.48
CA THR A 46 13.63 5.91 22.97
C THR A 46 13.08 6.83 21.87
N LYS A 47 12.50 7.96 22.30
CA LYS A 47 12.10 9.07 21.40
C LYS A 47 13.23 9.47 20.44
N GLY A 48 14.47 9.59 20.94
CA GLY A 48 15.62 9.95 20.10
C GLY A 48 15.96 8.88 19.04
N ALA A 49 15.63 7.62 19.27
CA ALA A 49 15.87 6.55 18.31
C ALA A 49 14.91 6.67 17.12
N ILE A 50 13.59 6.92 17.35
CA ILE A 50 12.63 7.03 16.24
C ILE A 50 12.92 8.25 15.35
N TYR A 51 13.32 9.39 15.92
CA TYR A 51 13.65 10.60 15.16
C TYR A 51 14.93 10.47 14.29
N LYS A 52 15.76 9.44 14.50
CA LYS A 52 16.86 9.11 13.59
C LYS A 52 16.37 8.44 12.29
N HIS A 53 15.17 7.87 12.31
CA HIS A 53 14.60 7.13 11.18
C HIS A 53 13.46 7.86 10.48
N PHE A 54 12.68 8.63 11.24
CA PHE A 54 11.48 9.30 10.75
C PHE A 54 11.39 10.70 11.34
N SER A 55 11.31 11.70 10.47
CA SER A 55 11.24 13.10 10.90
C SER A 55 9.85 13.48 11.40
N THR A 56 8.81 12.86 10.83
CA THR A 56 7.41 13.14 11.14
C THR A 56 6.59 11.85 11.26
N LYS A 57 5.41 11.95 11.84
CA LYS A 57 4.43 10.85 11.90
C LYS A 57 3.95 10.47 10.50
N GLU A 58 3.81 11.45 9.63
CA GLU A 58 3.44 11.28 8.23
C GLU A 58 4.49 10.49 7.46
N ASP A 59 5.79 10.76 7.67
CA ASP A 59 6.89 9.99 7.05
C ASP A 59 6.84 8.53 7.48
N LEU A 60 6.61 8.29 8.76
CA LEU A 60 6.47 6.95 9.30
C LEU A 60 5.26 6.22 8.72
N PHE A 61 4.09 6.88 8.67
CA PHE A 61 2.89 6.31 8.09
C PHE A 61 3.07 5.95 6.60
N LEU A 62 3.69 6.83 5.82
CA LEU A 62 4.00 6.56 4.41
C LEU A 62 4.98 5.39 4.27
N ALA A 63 5.95 5.24 5.18
CA ALA A 63 6.87 4.11 5.16
C ALA A 63 6.19 2.78 5.51
N VAL A 64 5.22 2.78 6.45
CA VAL A 64 4.35 1.64 6.73
C VAL A 64 3.52 1.30 5.50
N SER A 65 2.89 2.28 4.88
CA SER A 65 2.10 2.09 3.67
C SER A 65 2.94 1.58 2.49
N ASP A 66 4.14 2.13 2.26
CA ASP A 66 5.06 1.69 1.21
C ASP A 66 5.48 0.22 1.38
N ARG A 67 5.86 -0.19 2.62
CA ARG A 67 6.19 -1.58 2.94
C ARG A 67 5.04 -2.51 2.61
N TYR A 68 3.86 -2.10 2.96
CA TYR A 68 2.64 -2.84 2.71
C TYR A 68 2.38 -2.99 1.19
N TRP A 69 2.42 -1.87 0.43
CA TRP A 69 2.19 -1.91 -1.02
C TRP A 69 3.22 -2.76 -1.75
N ARG A 70 4.50 -2.74 -1.33
CA ARG A 70 5.55 -3.60 -1.92
C ARG A 70 5.22 -5.08 -1.76
N GLY A 71 4.93 -5.54 -0.54
CA GLY A 71 4.55 -6.93 -0.32
C GLY A 71 3.32 -7.34 -1.12
N TYR A 72 2.36 -6.42 -1.25
CA TYR A 72 1.17 -6.64 -2.06
C TYR A 72 1.49 -6.79 -3.55
N PHE A 73 2.36 -5.94 -4.10
CA PHE A 73 2.72 -6.00 -5.50
C PHE A 73 3.59 -7.21 -5.82
N ASP A 74 4.48 -7.60 -4.93
CA ASP A 74 5.30 -8.81 -5.09
C ASP A 74 4.40 -10.05 -5.20
N ASP A 75 3.44 -10.20 -4.30
CA ASP A 75 2.46 -11.30 -4.32
C ASP A 75 1.53 -11.27 -5.54
N PHE A 76 1.10 -10.06 -5.95
CA PHE A 76 0.21 -9.88 -7.09
C PHE A 76 0.96 -10.06 -8.41
N ALA A 77 2.20 -9.59 -8.49
CA ALA A 77 3.07 -9.79 -9.63
C ALA A 77 3.24 -11.28 -9.94
N GLU A 78 3.52 -12.09 -8.91
CA GLU A 78 3.67 -13.54 -9.08
C GLU A 78 2.41 -14.17 -9.70
N ALA A 79 1.22 -13.77 -9.24
CA ALA A 79 -0.04 -14.29 -9.77
C ALA A 79 -0.32 -13.84 -11.22
N VAL A 80 -0.06 -12.57 -11.55
CA VAL A 80 -0.24 -12.04 -12.92
C VAL A 80 0.83 -12.56 -13.87
N MET A 81 2.08 -12.71 -13.40
CA MET A 81 3.20 -13.21 -14.20
C MET A 81 3.12 -14.70 -14.49
N ALA A 82 2.43 -15.48 -13.66
CA ALA A 82 2.21 -16.91 -13.89
C ALA A 82 1.14 -17.19 -14.96
N ALA A 83 0.31 -16.20 -15.31
CA ALA A 83 -0.77 -16.37 -16.29
C ALA A 83 -0.25 -16.19 -17.74
N PRO A 84 -0.28 -17.23 -18.59
CA PRO A 84 0.23 -17.14 -19.97
C PRO A 84 -0.66 -16.32 -20.93
N GLN A 85 -1.94 -16.13 -20.57
CA GLN A 85 -2.93 -15.30 -21.27
C GLN A 85 -3.98 -14.84 -20.27
N VAL A 86 -4.60 -13.67 -20.49
CA VAL A 86 -5.67 -13.16 -19.62
C VAL A 86 -7.04 -13.55 -20.20
N GLY A 87 -7.41 -14.82 -20.03
CA GLY A 87 -8.77 -15.31 -20.30
C GLY A 87 -9.74 -15.03 -19.13
N ALA A 88 -10.95 -15.60 -19.21
CA ALA A 88 -11.94 -15.43 -18.14
C ALA A 88 -11.50 -16.07 -16.81
N GLN A 89 -10.85 -17.24 -16.87
CA GLN A 89 -10.36 -17.96 -15.69
C GLN A 89 -9.23 -17.20 -14.98
N GLU A 90 -8.33 -16.61 -15.75
CA GLU A 90 -7.23 -15.81 -15.20
C GLU A 90 -7.73 -14.52 -14.56
N ARG A 91 -8.76 -13.87 -15.12
CA ARG A 91 -9.43 -12.71 -14.49
C ARG A 91 -10.08 -13.08 -13.18
N ASP A 92 -10.77 -14.23 -13.13
CA ASP A 92 -11.36 -14.74 -11.89
C ASP A 92 -10.27 -15.03 -10.85
N ALA A 93 -9.16 -15.66 -11.22
CA ALA A 93 -8.04 -15.91 -10.32
C ALA A 93 -7.38 -14.62 -9.82
N ILE A 94 -7.25 -13.59 -10.66
CA ILE A 94 -6.76 -12.27 -10.29
C ILE A 94 -7.73 -11.61 -9.29
N ALA A 95 -9.04 -11.65 -9.57
CA ALA A 95 -10.07 -11.09 -8.67
C ALA A 95 -10.07 -11.80 -7.31
N GLU A 96 -10.00 -13.15 -7.29
CA GLU A 96 -9.91 -13.91 -6.05
C GLU A 96 -8.62 -13.65 -5.26
N ARG A 97 -7.50 -13.48 -5.95
CA ARG A 97 -6.23 -13.12 -5.30
C ARG A 97 -6.33 -11.73 -4.68
N TRP A 98 -6.86 -10.76 -5.43
CA TRP A 98 -7.13 -9.43 -4.92
C TRP A 98 -8.05 -9.46 -3.69
N LEU A 99 -9.13 -10.21 -3.77
CA LEU A 99 -10.09 -10.38 -2.68
C LEU A 99 -9.42 -10.95 -1.42
N ARG A 100 -8.58 -11.99 -1.56
CA ARG A 100 -7.83 -12.56 -0.43
C ARG A 100 -6.91 -11.53 0.20
N LEU A 101 -6.07 -10.89 -0.60
CA LEU A 101 -5.14 -9.87 -0.14
C LEU A 101 -5.85 -8.68 0.52
N SER A 102 -7.03 -8.31 0.06
CA SER A 102 -7.83 -7.23 0.63
C SER A 102 -8.50 -7.63 1.94
N ARG A 103 -8.97 -8.89 2.06
CA ARG A 103 -9.49 -9.43 3.32
C ARG A 103 -8.41 -9.58 4.40
N ASP A 104 -7.22 -10.04 4.00
CA ASP A 104 -6.06 -10.14 4.91
C ASP A 104 -5.61 -8.76 5.42
N ARG A 105 -5.94 -7.70 4.69
CA ARG A 105 -5.70 -6.29 5.08
C ARG A 105 -6.55 -5.86 6.26
N GLY A 106 -7.76 -6.35 6.35
CA GLY A 106 -8.75 -5.92 7.31
C GLY A 106 -9.34 -4.52 7.03
N VAL A 107 -10.55 -4.33 7.50
CA VAL A 107 -11.30 -3.07 7.44
C VAL A 107 -10.56 -1.95 8.18
N GLU A 108 -9.90 -2.28 9.29
CA GLU A 108 -9.14 -1.36 10.13
C GLU A 108 -8.04 -0.65 9.33
N ARG A 109 -7.33 -1.37 8.47
CA ARG A 109 -6.26 -0.78 7.67
C ARG A 109 -6.81 0.12 6.55
N ALA A 110 -7.89 -0.27 5.90
CA ALA A 110 -8.56 0.57 4.92
C ALA A 110 -9.11 1.85 5.58
N ALA A 111 -9.71 1.74 6.76
CA ALA A 111 -10.16 2.87 7.54
C ALA A 111 -8.99 3.81 7.90
N LEU A 112 -7.86 3.26 8.33
CA LEU A 112 -6.65 4.02 8.62
C LEU A 112 -6.11 4.78 7.40
N GLY A 113 -6.15 4.19 6.20
CA GLY A 113 -5.81 4.85 4.93
C GLY A 113 -6.71 6.05 4.65
N HIS A 114 -8.01 5.91 4.92
CA HIS A 114 -8.98 7.00 4.79
C HIS A 114 -8.78 8.09 5.86
N GLU A 115 -8.49 7.73 7.11
CA GLU A 115 -8.14 8.69 8.17
C GLU A 115 -6.94 9.54 7.76
N PHE A 116 -5.88 8.92 7.24
CA PHE A 116 -4.71 9.63 6.75
C PHE A 116 -5.04 10.55 5.57
N THR A 117 -5.86 10.09 4.64
CA THR A 117 -6.32 10.90 3.51
C THR A 117 -7.10 12.12 3.99
N LEU A 118 -8.04 11.95 4.92
CA LEU A 118 -8.80 13.05 5.51
C LEU A 118 -7.90 14.01 6.30
N TYR A 119 -6.92 13.48 7.02
CA TYR A 119 -5.91 14.29 7.70
C TYR A 119 -5.15 15.19 6.71
N LEU A 120 -4.66 14.65 5.61
CA LEU A 120 -3.95 15.42 4.58
C LEU A 120 -4.83 16.48 3.91
N LEU A 121 -6.11 16.18 3.67
CA LEU A 121 -7.05 17.15 3.11
C LEU A 121 -7.32 18.33 4.06
N ARG A 122 -7.27 18.09 5.37
CA ARG A 122 -7.46 19.13 6.41
C ARG A 122 -6.18 19.86 6.80
N ASN A 123 -5.00 19.34 6.40
CA ASN A 123 -3.68 19.87 6.75
C ASN A 123 -2.83 20.11 5.49
N PRO A 124 -2.98 21.27 4.82
CA PRO A 124 -2.27 21.58 3.57
C PRO A 124 -0.75 21.45 3.68
N ASP A 125 -0.15 21.91 4.80
CA ASP A 125 1.29 21.84 5.02
C ASP A 125 1.79 20.39 5.13
N ALA A 126 1.03 19.51 5.79
CA ALA A 126 1.35 18.09 5.84
C ALA A 126 1.26 17.47 4.44
N ARG A 127 0.22 17.82 3.68
CA ARG A 127 0.03 17.36 2.30
C ARG A 127 1.19 17.76 1.39
N GLU A 128 1.68 19.00 1.51
CA GLU A 128 2.83 19.49 0.75
C GLU A 128 4.11 18.73 1.11
N ARG A 129 4.39 18.53 2.40
CA ARG A 129 5.56 17.76 2.87
C ARG A 129 5.61 16.35 2.31
N VAL A 130 4.47 15.67 2.18
CA VAL A 130 4.42 14.28 1.70
C VAL A 130 4.20 14.16 0.18
N ALA A 131 3.99 15.26 -0.54
CA ALA A 131 3.64 15.26 -1.96
C ALA A 131 4.68 14.53 -2.82
N ALA A 132 5.97 14.78 -2.60
CA ALA A 132 7.05 14.11 -3.33
C ALA A 132 7.01 12.59 -3.14
N LYS A 133 6.85 12.14 -1.89
CA LYS A 133 6.80 10.71 -1.56
C LYS A 133 5.56 10.03 -2.15
N ARG A 134 4.42 10.69 -2.14
CA ARG A 134 3.21 10.19 -2.81
C ARG A 134 3.42 10.04 -4.32
N SER A 135 4.10 11.00 -4.94
CA SER A 135 4.43 10.93 -6.37
C SER A 135 5.37 9.77 -6.70
N GLU A 136 6.35 9.47 -5.84
CA GLU A 136 7.23 8.30 -5.98
C GLU A 136 6.42 6.99 -5.95
N VAL A 137 5.46 6.86 -5.03
CA VAL A 137 4.58 5.67 -4.95
C VAL A 137 3.76 5.50 -6.21
N VAL A 138 3.15 6.59 -6.72
CA VAL A 138 2.38 6.55 -7.98
C VAL A 138 3.28 6.16 -9.16
N ALA A 139 4.49 6.69 -9.24
CA ALA A 139 5.43 6.36 -10.30
C ALA A 139 5.83 4.87 -10.26
N ALA A 140 6.21 4.36 -9.09
CA ALA A 140 6.58 2.95 -8.93
C ALA A 140 5.44 1.99 -9.32
N LEU A 141 4.20 2.31 -8.92
CA LEU A 141 3.03 1.54 -9.34
C LEU A 141 2.79 1.65 -10.85
N SER A 142 2.94 2.84 -11.42
CA SER A 142 2.81 3.05 -12.87
C SER A 142 3.80 2.20 -13.66
N ASP A 143 5.07 2.17 -13.24
CA ASP A 143 6.12 1.36 -13.88
C ASP A 143 5.80 -0.13 -13.81
N PHE A 144 5.34 -0.61 -12.65
CA PHE A 144 4.90 -1.98 -12.44
C PHE A 144 3.73 -2.37 -13.39
N ILE A 145 2.72 -1.48 -13.52
CA ILE A 145 1.59 -1.69 -14.43
C ILE A 145 2.07 -1.77 -15.89
N VAL A 146 2.95 -0.87 -16.31
CA VAL A 146 3.52 -0.87 -17.67
C VAL A 146 4.25 -2.17 -17.96
N GLU A 147 5.05 -2.65 -17.03
CA GLU A 147 5.77 -3.92 -17.17
C GLU A 147 4.80 -5.10 -17.36
N GLY A 148 3.78 -5.21 -16.49
CA GLY A 148 2.77 -6.26 -16.56
C GLY A 148 1.99 -6.25 -17.88
N VAL A 149 1.50 -5.09 -18.28
CA VAL A 149 0.73 -4.90 -19.51
C VAL A 149 1.58 -5.22 -20.76
N THR A 150 2.84 -4.77 -20.76
CA THR A 150 3.78 -5.03 -21.85
C THR A 150 4.07 -6.53 -22.03
N ARG A 151 4.27 -7.25 -20.93
CA ARG A 151 4.47 -8.71 -20.96
C ARG A 151 3.30 -9.49 -21.55
N LEU A 152 2.09 -9.00 -21.32
CA LEU A 152 0.86 -9.57 -21.88
C LEU A 152 0.62 -9.18 -23.36
N GLY A 153 1.50 -8.38 -23.96
CA GLY A 153 1.29 -7.82 -25.30
C GLY A 153 0.07 -6.89 -25.38
N ALA A 154 -0.40 -6.40 -24.24
CA ALA A 154 -1.60 -5.58 -24.11
C ALA A 154 -1.27 -4.08 -24.15
N THR A 155 -2.31 -3.26 -24.18
CA THR A 155 -2.18 -1.79 -24.20
C THR A 155 -3.17 -1.18 -23.21
N LEU A 156 -2.71 -0.22 -22.40
CA LEU A 156 -3.60 0.57 -21.55
C LEU A 156 -4.38 1.59 -22.37
N LEU A 157 -5.68 1.73 -22.10
CA LEU A 157 -6.56 2.72 -22.72
C LEU A 157 -6.50 4.10 -22.06
N ILE A 158 -5.89 4.17 -20.87
CA ILE A 158 -5.63 5.42 -20.14
C ILE A 158 -4.15 5.51 -19.77
N SER A 159 -3.66 6.66 -19.34
CA SER A 159 -2.26 6.78 -18.96
C SER A 159 -1.93 5.87 -17.77
N PRO A 160 -0.74 5.22 -17.75
CA PRO A 160 -0.33 4.36 -16.63
C PRO A 160 -0.38 5.08 -15.28
N GLN A 161 0.01 6.34 -15.27
CA GLN A 161 -0.03 7.18 -14.07
C GLN A 161 -1.46 7.41 -13.58
N THR A 162 -2.42 7.71 -14.47
CA THR A 162 -3.83 7.86 -14.12
C THR A 162 -4.40 6.54 -13.61
N PHE A 163 -4.06 5.42 -14.25
CA PHE A 163 -4.49 4.09 -13.81
C PHE A 163 -3.98 3.78 -12.39
N ALA A 164 -2.69 4.04 -12.11
CA ALA A 164 -2.10 3.88 -10.78
C ALA A 164 -2.81 4.76 -9.73
N GLN A 165 -3.12 6.01 -10.05
CA GLN A 165 -3.84 6.92 -9.15
C GLN A 165 -5.26 6.41 -8.83
N ILE A 166 -5.98 5.89 -9.84
CA ILE A 166 -7.32 5.30 -9.64
C ILE A 166 -7.22 4.06 -8.74
N LEU A 167 -6.26 3.17 -9.01
CA LEU A 167 -6.03 1.98 -8.17
C LEU A 167 -5.81 2.34 -6.71
N ILE A 168 -4.94 3.30 -6.43
CA ILE A 168 -4.66 3.76 -5.05
C ILE A 168 -5.91 4.37 -4.42
N ALA A 169 -6.66 5.19 -5.18
CA ALA A 169 -7.85 5.87 -4.65
C ALA A 169 -9.02 4.92 -4.34
N THR A 170 -9.13 3.83 -5.08
CA THR A 170 -10.29 2.92 -4.98
C THR A 170 -10.01 1.67 -4.14
N SER A 171 -8.75 1.31 -3.89
CA SER A 171 -8.39 0.08 -3.16
C SER A 171 -9.00 0.01 -1.76
N ASP A 172 -8.85 1.07 -0.97
CA ASP A 172 -9.41 1.13 0.39
C ASP A 172 -10.92 1.37 0.35
N ALA A 173 -11.42 2.16 -0.61
CA ALA A 173 -12.84 2.44 -0.77
C ALA A 173 -13.67 1.18 -1.06
N VAL A 174 -13.12 0.26 -1.87
CA VAL A 174 -13.79 -1.02 -2.17
C VAL A 174 -13.85 -1.92 -0.93
N VAL A 175 -12.78 -1.96 -0.11
CA VAL A 175 -12.79 -2.69 1.17
C VAL A 175 -13.91 -2.18 2.08
N LEU A 176 -13.93 -0.86 2.31
CA LEU A 176 -14.91 -0.23 3.21
C LEU A 176 -16.35 -0.34 2.66
N GLY A 177 -16.54 -0.10 1.37
CA GLY A 177 -17.87 -0.21 0.74
C GLY A 177 -18.40 -1.64 0.78
N SER A 178 -17.55 -2.64 0.54
CA SER A 178 -17.95 -4.04 0.61
C SER A 178 -18.40 -4.43 2.03
N GLU A 179 -17.71 -3.94 3.05
CA GLU A 179 -18.05 -4.22 4.44
C GLU A 179 -19.30 -3.47 4.89
N LEU A 180 -19.44 -2.21 4.52
CA LEU A 180 -20.59 -1.38 4.93
C LEU A 180 -21.92 -1.85 4.32
N ASP A 181 -21.89 -2.30 3.06
CA ASP A 181 -23.07 -2.62 2.29
C ASP A 181 -23.32 -4.13 2.21
N ASP A 182 -22.46 -4.98 2.79
CA ASP A 182 -22.47 -6.44 2.68
C ASP A 182 -22.56 -6.92 1.21
N VAL A 183 -21.73 -6.29 0.34
CA VAL A 183 -21.70 -6.52 -1.11
C VAL A 183 -20.28 -6.80 -1.57
N ASP A 184 -20.10 -7.79 -2.44
CA ASP A 184 -18.80 -8.00 -3.11
C ASP A 184 -18.58 -6.95 -4.22
N LEU A 185 -17.82 -5.92 -3.92
CA LEU A 185 -17.40 -4.89 -4.87
C LEU A 185 -16.05 -5.20 -5.55
N TYR A 186 -15.33 -6.24 -5.12
CA TYR A 186 -14.00 -6.56 -5.64
C TYR A 186 -14.04 -7.04 -7.07
N ARG A 187 -14.92 -8.00 -7.38
CA ARG A 187 -15.05 -8.54 -8.74
C ARG A 187 -15.46 -7.46 -9.75
N PRO A 188 -16.54 -6.67 -9.52
CA PRO A 188 -16.87 -5.56 -10.40
C PRO A 188 -15.73 -4.55 -10.59
N MET A 189 -14.97 -4.26 -9.53
CA MET A 189 -13.81 -3.38 -9.60
C MET A 189 -12.70 -3.95 -10.52
N VAL A 190 -12.37 -5.24 -10.36
CA VAL A 190 -11.36 -5.90 -11.21
C VAL A 190 -11.82 -5.91 -12.67
N ASP A 191 -13.08 -6.18 -12.94
CA ASP A 191 -13.65 -6.14 -14.30
C ASP A 191 -13.53 -4.74 -14.92
N MET A 192 -13.76 -3.68 -14.13
CA MET A 192 -13.54 -2.29 -14.56
C MET A 192 -12.07 -2.03 -14.91
N TYR A 193 -11.13 -2.51 -14.09
CA TYR A 193 -9.70 -2.33 -14.38
C TYR A 193 -9.26 -3.12 -15.61
N VAL A 194 -9.71 -4.35 -15.76
CA VAL A 194 -9.42 -5.16 -16.95
C VAL A 194 -10.01 -4.51 -18.21
N SER A 195 -11.17 -3.86 -18.12
CA SER A 195 -11.76 -3.15 -19.26
C SER A 195 -10.93 -1.95 -19.73
N ALA A 196 -10.05 -1.40 -18.87
CA ALA A 196 -9.09 -0.36 -19.24
C ALA A 196 -7.83 -0.91 -19.93
N VAL A 197 -7.73 -2.24 -20.10
CA VAL A 197 -6.61 -2.93 -20.77
C VAL A 197 -7.13 -3.58 -22.06
N LYS A 198 -6.58 -3.15 -23.21
CA LYS A 198 -6.86 -3.78 -24.50
C LYS A 198 -5.87 -4.93 -24.70
N LEU A 199 -6.38 -6.15 -24.73
CA LEU A 199 -5.61 -7.36 -25.06
C LEU A 199 -5.29 -7.41 -26.56
N PRO A 200 -4.24 -8.13 -26.97
CA PRO A 200 -3.83 -8.26 -28.39
C PRO A 200 -4.90 -8.90 -29.27
#